data_8bb16c2590e208791117ecaaa4b12fb3
#
_entry.id   8bb16c2590e208791117ecaaa4b12fb3
#
_cell.length_a   1.000
_cell.length_b   1.000
_cell.length_c   1.000
_cell.angle_alpha   90.00
_cell.angle_beta   90.00
_cell.angle_gamma   90.00
#
_symmetry.space_group_name_H-M   'P 1'
#
loop_
_entity.id
_entity.type
_entity.pdbx_description
1 polymer ?
#
loop_
_entity_poly.entity_id
_entity_poly.type
_entity_poly.pdbx_seq_one_letter_code
_entity_poly.pdbx_strand_id
1 'polypeptide(L)'
;MSEWKEIKGWEGRYDISDDGKVRSWYYGVKKLSEPRLLKIKTDKYGYKVVCLRHKEFKKFPVVHRLVAVAFLPNPQNLPQINHIDGDKNNNSVNNLEWCSSQKNMRHAFDSGLISVQNMSEGQKRRYSNDSEIEKSKNRTAEMWRNPEYRNKVVQAHRTDEYRKAASERRKNQSSPTLGRRCVNNGEIEKRIPSNVLTEYLSNGWKTGRLPKERKGEKSGRRNMAERK
;
A
#
# COMPACT_ATOMS: atom_id res chain seq x y z
N MET A 1 -0.43 -27.35 -21.58
CA MET A 1 0.93 -26.98 -21.08
C MET A 1 0.83 -25.61 -20.43
N SER A 2 1.54 -25.38 -19.30
CA SER A 2 1.52 -24.06 -18.64
C SER A 2 2.26 -23.04 -19.50
N GLU A 3 1.68 -21.83 -19.64
CA GLU A 3 2.34 -20.68 -20.26
C GLU A 3 3.34 -20.07 -19.27
N TRP A 4 4.53 -19.65 -19.77
CA TRP A 4 5.59 -19.07 -18.94
C TRP A 4 5.95 -17.68 -19.43
N LYS A 5 6.06 -16.72 -18.50
CA LYS A 5 6.50 -15.35 -18.78
C LYS A 5 7.62 -14.93 -17.83
N GLU A 6 8.50 -14.09 -18.29
CA GLU A 6 9.57 -13.52 -17.45
C GLU A 6 8.99 -12.67 -16.33
N ILE A 7 9.61 -12.75 -15.16
CA ILE A 7 9.21 -11.91 -14.02
C ILE A 7 9.79 -10.51 -14.21
N LYS A 8 8.90 -9.51 -14.27
CA LYS A 8 9.26 -8.08 -14.43
C LYS A 8 10.26 -7.63 -13.36
N GLY A 9 11.38 -7.05 -13.82
CA GLY A 9 12.52 -6.64 -12.98
C GLY A 9 13.46 -7.78 -12.60
N TRP A 10 13.27 -8.99 -13.18
CA TRP A 10 14.11 -10.17 -13.01
C TRP A 10 14.30 -10.93 -14.33
N GLU A 11 14.20 -10.22 -15.44
CA GLU A 11 14.27 -10.73 -16.79
C GLU A 11 15.53 -11.58 -17.00
N GLY A 12 15.40 -12.67 -17.77
CA GLY A 12 16.48 -13.62 -18.04
C GLY A 12 16.91 -14.49 -16.86
N ARG A 13 16.32 -14.30 -15.65
CA ARG A 13 16.67 -15.08 -14.45
C ARG A 13 15.54 -15.93 -13.91
N TYR A 14 14.32 -15.42 -13.94
CA TYR A 14 13.16 -16.08 -13.36
C TYR A 14 11.94 -15.93 -14.24
N ASP A 15 11.19 -17.02 -14.37
CA ASP A 15 9.91 -17.03 -15.03
C ASP A 15 8.80 -17.45 -14.06
N ILE A 16 7.61 -16.98 -14.33
CA ILE A 16 6.36 -17.34 -13.66
C ILE A 16 5.41 -18.00 -14.67
N SER A 17 4.73 -19.06 -14.23
CA SER A 17 3.70 -19.69 -15.03
C SER A 17 2.31 -19.15 -14.71
N ASP A 18 1.37 -19.36 -15.61
CA ASP A 18 -0.05 -19.05 -15.49
C ASP A 18 -0.75 -19.79 -14.34
N ASP A 19 -0.19 -20.91 -13.87
CA ASP A 19 -0.65 -21.68 -12.71
C ASP A 19 0.11 -21.37 -11.41
N GLY A 20 0.98 -20.35 -11.41
CA GLY A 20 1.67 -19.87 -10.21
C GLY A 20 2.96 -20.63 -9.84
N LYS A 21 3.55 -21.41 -10.74
CA LYS A 21 4.88 -21.99 -10.52
C LYS A 21 5.96 -20.98 -10.90
N VAL A 22 7.09 -21.02 -10.20
CA VAL A 22 8.24 -20.15 -10.48
C VAL A 22 9.45 -21.01 -10.82
N ARG A 23 10.18 -20.64 -11.87
CA ARG A 23 11.42 -21.31 -12.25
C ARG A 23 12.59 -20.32 -12.38
N SER A 24 13.79 -20.82 -12.16
CA SER A 24 15.03 -20.08 -12.23
C SER A 24 15.97 -20.64 -13.29
N TRP A 25 16.54 -19.75 -14.10
CA TRP A 25 17.60 -20.05 -15.04
C TRP A 25 19.01 -20.05 -14.41
N TYR A 26 19.08 -19.84 -13.08
CA TYR A 26 20.35 -19.78 -12.37
C TYR A 26 20.38 -20.62 -11.10
N TYR A 27 21.53 -21.18 -10.82
CA TYR A 27 21.90 -21.72 -9.53
C TYR A 27 23.09 -20.91 -8.97
N GLY A 28 22.84 -20.05 -7.99
CA GLY A 28 23.81 -19.08 -7.55
C GLY A 28 24.17 -18.09 -8.66
N VAL A 29 25.42 -18.11 -9.10
CA VAL A 29 25.94 -17.29 -10.21
C VAL A 29 25.95 -18.03 -11.55
N LYS A 30 25.83 -19.37 -11.53
CA LYS A 30 25.91 -20.22 -12.74
C LYS A 30 24.56 -20.20 -13.46
N LYS A 31 24.58 -19.87 -14.76
CA LYS A 31 23.43 -20.02 -15.66
C LYS A 31 23.26 -21.52 -15.99
N LEU A 32 22.02 -21.96 -15.96
CA LEU A 32 21.64 -23.35 -16.24
C LEU A 32 21.27 -23.49 -17.73
N SER A 33 21.46 -24.67 -18.30
CA SER A 33 20.95 -25.04 -19.62
C SER A 33 19.43 -25.19 -19.63
N GLU A 34 18.86 -25.68 -18.52
CA GLU A 34 17.43 -25.83 -18.31
C GLU A 34 17.01 -25.16 -17.00
N PRO A 35 15.83 -24.53 -16.96
CA PRO A 35 15.38 -23.84 -15.75
C PRO A 35 14.89 -24.84 -14.71
N ARG A 36 15.16 -24.57 -13.44
CA ARG A 36 14.70 -25.37 -12.31
C ARG A 36 13.52 -24.71 -11.58
N LEU A 37 12.56 -25.50 -11.15
CA LEU A 37 11.46 -25.04 -10.30
C LEU A 37 11.98 -24.57 -8.92
N LEU A 38 11.43 -23.48 -8.45
CA LEU A 38 11.73 -22.96 -7.12
C LEU A 38 10.71 -23.46 -6.08
N LYS A 39 11.19 -23.67 -4.86
CA LYS A 39 10.33 -24.00 -3.73
C LYS A 39 9.52 -22.76 -3.32
N ILE A 40 8.22 -22.87 -3.36
CA ILE A 40 7.27 -21.87 -2.88
C ILE A 40 6.99 -22.15 -1.39
N LYS A 41 6.97 -21.09 -0.57
CA LYS A 41 6.65 -21.14 0.85
C LYS A 41 5.33 -20.42 1.12
N THR A 42 4.74 -20.68 2.27
CA THR A 42 3.56 -19.92 2.74
C THR A 42 4.03 -18.92 3.80
N ASP A 43 3.60 -17.67 3.70
CA ASP A 43 3.89 -16.65 4.68
C ASP A 43 2.93 -16.74 5.89
N LYS A 44 3.14 -15.87 6.89
CA LYS A 44 2.31 -15.82 8.11
C LYS A 44 0.84 -15.43 7.86
N TYR A 45 0.52 -14.91 6.69
CA TYR A 45 -0.82 -14.52 6.28
C TYR A 45 -1.50 -15.54 5.37
N GLY A 46 -0.85 -16.67 5.11
CA GLY A 46 -1.35 -17.75 4.26
C GLY A 46 -1.06 -17.57 2.77
N TYR A 47 -0.33 -16.52 2.34
CA TYR A 47 0.00 -16.30 0.94
C TYR A 47 1.23 -17.10 0.50
N LYS A 48 1.23 -17.56 -0.75
CA LYS A 48 2.39 -18.19 -1.37
C LYS A 48 3.44 -17.14 -1.73
N VAL A 49 4.67 -17.37 -1.28
CA VAL A 49 5.83 -16.50 -1.52
C VAL A 49 6.99 -17.30 -2.09
N VAL A 50 7.78 -16.67 -2.93
CA VAL A 50 8.99 -17.26 -3.52
C VAL A 50 10.21 -16.38 -3.19
N CYS A 51 11.37 -17.01 -2.99
CA CYS A 51 12.62 -16.30 -2.79
C CYS A 51 13.31 -16.05 -4.13
N LEU A 52 13.39 -14.79 -4.54
CA LEU A 52 14.17 -14.35 -5.69
C LEU A 52 15.48 -13.71 -5.20
N ARG A 53 16.61 -14.05 -5.84
CA ARG A 53 17.93 -13.56 -5.47
C ARG A 53 18.76 -13.18 -6.70
N HIS A 54 19.45 -12.04 -6.60
CA HIS A 54 20.48 -11.64 -7.54
C HIS A 54 21.60 -10.90 -6.79
N LYS A 55 22.82 -11.46 -6.78
CA LYS A 55 23.95 -10.96 -5.98
C LYS A 55 23.54 -10.80 -4.50
N GLU A 56 23.76 -9.64 -3.92
CA GLU A 56 23.34 -9.26 -2.57
C GLU A 56 21.83 -9.05 -2.42
N PHE A 57 21.10 -8.92 -3.53
CA PHE A 57 19.69 -8.58 -3.53
C PHE A 57 18.81 -9.81 -3.32
N LYS A 58 17.90 -9.74 -2.33
CA LYS A 58 16.97 -10.81 -2.01
C LYS A 58 15.57 -10.23 -1.77
N LYS A 59 14.57 -10.76 -2.46
CA LYS A 59 13.15 -10.40 -2.28
C LYS A 59 12.30 -11.65 -2.10
N PHE A 60 11.17 -11.46 -1.42
CA PHE A 60 10.16 -12.50 -1.20
C PHE A 60 8.79 -12.03 -1.75
N PRO A 61 8.65 -11.88 -3.06
CA PRO A 61 7.36 -11.49 -3.62
C PRO A 61 6.31 -12.58 -3.42
N VAL A 62 5.05 -12.14 -3.32
CA VAL A 62 3.89 -13.05 -3.29
C VAL A 62 3.59 -13.54 -4.71
N VAL A 63 3.28 -14.82 -4.84
CA VAL A 63 3.14 -15.50 -6.14
C VAL A 63 1.96 -14.95 -6.94
N HIS A 64 0.78 -14.76 -6.32
CA HIS A 64 -0.39 -14.21 -7.02
C HIS A 64 -0.12 -12.84 -7.67
N ARG A 65 0.73 -12.00 -7.03
CA ARG A 65 1.11 -10.70 -7.62
C ARG A 65 2.04 -10.86 -8.81
N LEU A 66 2.94 -11.85 -8.79
CA LEU A 66 3.79 -12.14 -9.94
C LEU A 66 2.95 -12.62 -11.12
N VAL A 67 1.99 -13.54 -10.89
CA VAL A 67 1.06 -14.01 -11.93
C VAL A 67 0.23 -12.85 -12.47
N ALA A 68 -0.40 -12.06 -11.61
CA ALA A 68 -1.26 -10.97 -12.06
C ALA A 68 -0.49 -9.92 -12.88
N VAL A 69 0.73 -9.56 -12.47
CA VAL A 69 1.58 -8.62 -13.22
C VAL A 69 2.01 -9.16 -14.58
N ALA A 70 2.25 -10.49 -14.69
CA ALA A 70 2.71 -11.11 -15.92
C ALA A 70 1.57 -11.38 -16.92
N PHE A 71 0.38 -11.73 -16.44
CA PHE A 71 -0.68 -12.27 -17.27
C PHE A 71 -1.95 -11.42 -17.37
N LEU A 72 -2.26 -10.60 -16.34
CA LEU A 72 -3.50 -9.85 -16.29
C LEU A 72 -3.28 -8.36 -16.61
N PRO A 73 -3.96 -7.81 -17.61
CA PRO A 73 -3.92 -6.38 -17.88
C PRO A 73 -4.53 -5.57 -16.73
N ASN A 74 -3.93 -4.43 -16.40
CA ASN A 74 -4.42 -3.53 -15.35
C ASN A 74 -4.49 -2.08 -15.85
N PRO A 75 -5.37 -1.77 -16.84
CA PRO A 75 -5.46 -0.45 -17.44
C PRO A 75 -5.94 0.63 -16.46
N GLN A 76 -6.70 0.23 -15.43
CA GLN A 76 -7.21 1.11 -14.38
C GLN A 76 -6.23 1.30 -13.21
N ASN A 77 -5.06 0.67 -13.27
CA ASN A 77 -4.04 0.69 -12.21
C ASN A 77 -4.60 0.35 -10.82
N LEU A 78 -5.43 -0.68 -10.76
CA LEU A 78 -6.07 -1.16 -9.52
C LEU A 78 -5.01 -1.71 -8.55
N PRO A 79 -5.11 -1.41 -7.24
CA PRO A 79 -4.01 -1.66 -6.31
C PRO A 79 -3.94 -3.08 -5.77
N GLN A 80 -5.06 -3.81 -5.76
CA GLN A 80 -5.18 -5.12 -5.13
C GLN A 80 -5.46 -6.23 -6.13
N ILE A 81 -5.18 -7.45 -5.70
CA ILE A 81 -5.52 -8.68 -6.41
C ILE A 81 -6.41 -9.51 -5.50
N ASN A 82 -7.52 -9.95 -6.04
CA ASN A 82 -8.46 -10.83 -5.39
C ASN A 82 -8.29 -12.27 -5.90
N HIS A 83 -8.45 -13.26 -5.01
CA HIS A 83 -8.66 -14.64 -5.37
C HIS A 83 -10.16 -14.87 -5.50
N ILE A 84 -10.63 -15.18 -6.68
CA ILE A 84 -12.08 -15.28 -6.98
C ILE A 84 -12.76 -16.37 -6.15
N ASP A 85 -12.06 -17.47 -5.91
CA ASP A 85 -12.54 -18.57 -5.04
C ASP A 85 -12.27 -18.37 -3.55
N GLY A 86 -11.56 -17.27 -3.18
CA GLY A 86 -11.13 -16.99 -1.80
C GLY A 86 -9.95 -17.83 -1.30
N ASP A 87 -9.47 -18.81 -2.06
CA ASP A 87 -8.30 -19.63 -1.68
C ASP A 87 -6.98 -18.97 -2.06
N LYS A 88 -6.22 -18.53 -1.07
CA LYS A 88 -4.88 -17.92 -1.22
C LYS A 88 -3.83 -18.89 -1.80
N ASN A 89 -4.13 -20.17 -1.86
CA ASN A 89 -3.24 -21.18 -2.44
C ASN A 89 -3.43 -21.32 -3.96
N ASN A 90 -4.62 -21.00 -4.47
CA ASN A 90 -4.94 -21.06 -5.88
C ASN A 90 -4.49 -19.79 -6.61
N ASN A 91 -3.26 -19.80 -7.09
CA ASN A 91 -2.64 -18.66 -7.79
C ASN A 91 -2.72 -18.77 -9.31
N SER A 92 -3.65 -19.57 -9.84
CA SER A 92 -3.91 -19.64 -11.29
C SER A 92 -4.43 -18.29 -11.82
N VAL A 93 -4.00 -17.91 -13.02
CA VAL A 93 -4.43 -16.67 -13.69
C VAL A 93 -5.95 -16.56 -13.79
N ASN A 94 -6.65 -17.69 -14.02
CA ASN A 94 -8.11 -17.73 -14.12
C ASN A 94 -8.83 -17.48 -12.79
N ASN A 95 -8.12 -17.56 -11.67
CA ASN A 95 -8.64 -17.33 -10.32
C ASN A 95 -8.25 -15.97 -9.77
N LEU A 96 -7.51 -15.14 -10.52
CA LEU A 96 -7.01 -13.86 -10.05
C LEU A 96 -7.66 -12.71 -10.82
N GLU A 97 -8.01 -11.64 -10.12
CA GLU A 97 -8.47 -10.40 -10.74
C GLU A 97 -7.87 -9.17 -10.07
N TRP A 98 -7.58 -8.13 -10.85
CA TRP A 98 -7.27 -6.83 -10.29
C TRP A 98 -8.53 -6.17 -9.73
N CYS A 99 -8.45 -5.62 -8.53
CA CYS A 99 -9.61 -5.02 -7.88
C CYS A 99 -9.24 -3.80 -7.03
N SER A 100 -10.26 -2.99 -6.72
CA SER A 100 -10.16 -1.96 -5.69
C SER A 100 -10.20 -2.58 -4.30
N SER A 101 -9.67 -1.86 -3.29
CA SER A 101 -9.76 -2.29 -1.89
C SER A 101 -11.21 -2.51 -1.44
N GLN A 102 -12.14 -1.70 -1.96
CA GLN A 102 -13.57 -1.82 -1.65
C GLN A 102 -14.16 -3.12 -2.22
N LYS A 103 -13.87 -3.44 -3.49
CA LYS A 103 -14.32 -4.69 -4.13
C LYS A 103 -13.76 -5.91 -3.41
N ASN A 104 -12.47 -5.90 -3.08
CA ASN A 104 -11.81 -7.00 -2.38
C ASN A 104 -12.41 -7.24 -0.99
N MET A 105 -12.67 -6.17 -0.23
CA MET A 105 -13.29 -6.27 1.08
C MET A 105 -14.73 -6.81 0.99
N ARG A 106 -15.50 -6.36 -0.02
CA ARG A 106 -16.85 -6.88 -0.25
C ARG A 106 -16.82 -8.36 -0.57
N HIS A 107 -15.98 -8.77 -1.50
CA HIS A 107 -15.82 -10.19 -1.84
C HIS A 107 -15.51 -11.04 -0.61
N ALA A 108 -14.56 -10.59 0.23
CA ALA A 108 -14.22 -11.30 1.47
C ALA A 108 -15.39 -11.37 2.47
N PHE A 109 -16.27 -10.35 2.48
CA PHE A 109 -17.48 -10.33 3.27
C PHE A 109 -18.54 -11.31 2.73
N ASP A 110 -18.85 -11.21 1.43
CA ASP A 110 -19.88 -12.01 0.77
C ASP A 110 -19.52 -13.51 0.76
N SER A 111 -18.23 -13.82 0.68
CA SER A 111 -17.69 -15.18 0.74
C SER A 111 -17.50 -15.73 2.17
N GLY A 112 -17.89 -14.96 3.21
CA GLY A 112 -17.74 -15.38 4.60
C GLY A 112 -16.31 -15.51 5.13
N LEU A 113 -15.31 -15.03 4.37
CA LEU A 113 -13.88 -15.05 4.74
C LEU A 113 -13.56 -14.10 5.90
N ILE A 114 -14.43 -13.14 6.15
CA ILE A 114 -14.35 -12.21 7.27
C ILE A 114 -15.49 -12.46 8.22
N SER A 115 -15.18 -12.72 9.50
CA SER A 115 -16.20 -12.81 10.53
C SER A 115 -16.79 -11.43 10.82
N VAL A 116 -18.12 -11.33 10.64
CA VAL A 116 -18.88 -10.09 10.85
C VAL A 116 -19.23 -9.83 12.31
N GLN A 117 -18.95 -10.78 13.21
CA GLN A 117 -19.34 -10.68 14.63
C GLN A 117 -18.75 -9.45 15.32
N ASN A 118 -17.59 -8.98 14.88
CA ASN A 118 -16.91 -7.81 15.44
C ASN A 118 -17.10 -6.52 14.63
N MET A 119 -17.90 -6.54 13.58
CA MET A 119 -18.19 -5.34 12.79
C MET A 119 -19.36 -4.57 13.35
N SER A 120 -19.22 -3.24 13.46
CA SER A 120 -20.34 -2.39 13.84
C SER A 120 -21.44 -2.44 12.77
N GLU A 121 -22.70 -2.21 13.16
CA GLU A 121 -23.85 -2.16 12.24
C GLU A 121 -23.64 -1.17 11.08
N GLY A 122 -22.96 -0.06 11.33
CA GLY A 122 -22.59 0.90 10.30
C GLY A 122 -21.59 0.36 9.28
N GLN A 123 -20.65 -0.50 9.71
CA GLN A 123 -19.72 -1.17 8.80
C GLN A 123 -20.45 -2.25 8.00
N LYS A 124 -21.28 -3.09 8.62
CA LYS A 124 -22.08 -4.10 7.93
C LYS A 124 -22.92 -3.47 6.81
N ARG A 125 -23.61 -2.36 7.09
CA ARG A 125 -24.42 -1.63 6.11
C ARG A 125 -23.60 -1.07 4.94
N ARG A 126 -22.34 -0.64 5.16
CA ARG A 126 -21.44 -0.14 4.11
C ARG A 126 -21.01 -1.23 3.12
N TYR A 127 -20.92 -2.48 3.55
CA TYR A 127 -20.47 -3.58 2.70
C TYR A 127 -21.60 -4.39 2.08
N SER A 128 -22.84 -4.25 2.57
CA SER A 128 -24.00 -5.03 2.12
C SER A 128 -24.80 -4.42 0.98
N ASN A 129 -24.58 -3.13 0.64
CA ASN A 129 -25.44 -2.48 -0.36
C ASN A 129 -24.72 -1.38 -1.15
N ASP A 130 -24.49 -1.60 -2.46
CA ASP A 130 -23.87 -0.63 -3.38
C ASP A 130 -24.64 0.68 -3.48
N SER A 131 -25.97 0.61 -3.49
CA SER A 131 -26.83 1.79 -3.59
C SER A 131 -26.70 2.69 -2.36
N GLU A 132 -26.56 2.11 -1.17
CA GLU A 132 -26.37 2.87 0.07
C GLU A 132 -24.97 3.52 0.13
N ILE A 133 -23.96 2.84 -0.40
CA ILE A 133 -22.60 3.41 -0.49
C ILE A 133 -22.60 4.62 -1.42
N GLU A 134 -23.25 4.49 -2.59
CA GLU A 134 -23.32 5.58 -3.56
C GLU A 134 -24.16 6.74 -3.03
N LYS A 135 -25.29 6.47 -2.37
CA LYS A 135 -26.09 7.48 -1.67
C LYS A 135 -25.27 8.20 -0.59
N SER A 136 -24.50 7.46 0.20
CA SER A 136 -23.63 8.06 1.24
C SER A 136 -22.54 8.94 0.65
N LYS A 137 -21.90 8.52 -0.45
CA LYS A 137 -20.92 9.33 -1.17
C LYS A 137 -21.52 10.60 -1.73
N ASN A 138 -22.69 10.49 -2.38
CA ASN A 138 -23.39 11.61 -2.97
C ASN A 138 -23.85 12.61 -1.90
N ARG A 139 -24.43 12.13 -0.80
CA ARG A 139 -24.79 12.97 0.35
C ARG A 139 -23.58 13.72 0.90
N THR A 140 -22.45 13.01 1.09
CA THR A 140 -21.21 13.64 1.59
C THR A 140 -20.69 14.68 0.61
N ALA A 141 -20.68 14.37 -0.68
CA ALA A 141 -20.25 15.32 -1.72
C ALA A 141 -21.15 16.56 -1.77
N GLU A 142 -22.46 16.38 -1.62
CA GLU A 142 -23.45 17.45 -1.60
C GLU A 142 -23.30 18.35 -0.36
N MET A 143 -23.10 17.75 0.82
CA MET A 143 -22.77 18.50 2.05
C MET A 143 -21.51 19.36 1.88
N TRP A 144 -20.45 18.81 1.26
CA TRP A 144 -19.22 19.54 1.00
C TRP A 144 -19.32 20.61 -0.10
N ARG A 145 -20.31 20.53 -0.99
CA ARG A 145 -20.62 21.59 -1.96
C ARG A 145 -21.27 22.80 -1.29
N ASN A 146 -21.97 22.62 -0.17
CA ASN A 146 -22.58 23.71 0.59
C ASN A 146 -21.51 24.57 1.28
N PRO A 147 -21.37 25.87 0.93
CA PRO A 147 -20.37 26.77 1.51
C PRO A 147 -20.54 26.97 3.02
N GLU A 148 -21.81 27.04 3.46
CA GLU A 148 -22.16 27.24 4.88
C GLU A 148 -21.71 26.04 5.73
N TYR A 149 -21.99 24.83 5.26
CA TYR A 149 -21.51 23.60 5.91
C TYR A 149 -19.98 23.55 5.99
N ARG A 150 -19.29 23.86 4.87
CA ARG A 150 -17.79 23.93 4.86
C ARG A 150 -17.28 24.92 5.87
N ASN A 151 -17.84 26.12 5.92
CA ASN A 151 -17.44 27.15 6.85
C ASN A 151 -17.65 26.71 8.31
N LYS A 152 -18.82 26.10 8.61
CA LYS A 152 -19.14 25.56 9.93
C LYS A 152 -18.11 24.49 10.36
N VAL A 153 -17.76 23.55 9.47
CA VAL A 153 -16.77 22.51 9.76
C VAL A 153 -15.38 23.11 9.96
N VAL A 154 -14.97 24.05 9.11
CA VAL A 154 -13.66 24.72 9.22
C VAL A 154 -13.58 25.51 10.52
N GLN A 155 -14.63 26.21 10.89
CA GLN A 155 -14.69 26.97 12.16
C GLN A 155 -14.62 26.04 13.38
N ALA A 156 -15.40 24.94 13.35
CA ALA A 156 -15.36 23.93 14.42
C ALA A 156 -13.94 23.35 14.61
N HIS A 157 -13.21 23.11 13.53
CA HIS A 157 -11.82 22.60 13.59
C HIS A 157 -10.81 23.64 14.11
N ARG A 158 -11.16 24.92 14.10
CA ARG A 158 -10.30 26.02 14.59
C ARG A 158 -10.46 26.28 16.10
N THR A 159 -11.49 25.72 16.75
CA THR A 159 -11.69 25.89 18.18
C THR A 159 -10.61 25.19 19.00
N ASP A 160 -10.22 25.78 20.11
CA ASP A 160 -9.22 25.20 21.01
C ASP A 160 -9.71 23.89 21.64
N GLU A 161 -11.01 23.76 21.88
CA GLU A 161 -11.64 22.53 22.35
C GLU A 161 -11.45 21.38 21.36
N TYR A 162 -11.70 21.62 20.06
CA TYR A 162 -11.48 20.60 19.03
C TYR A 162 -9.99 20.21 18.92
N ARG A 163 -9.09 21.20 18.96
CA ARG A 163 -7.64 20.95 18.93
C ARG A 163 -7.18 20.14 20.13
N LYS A 164 -7.71 20.43 21.33
CA LYS A 164 -7.42 19.70 22.56
C LYS A 164 -7.93 18.26 22.46
N ALA A 165 -9.19 18.06 22.07
CA ALA A 165 -9.78 16.74 21.88
C ALA A 165 -9.05 15.92 20.79
N ALA A 166 -8.64 16.55 19.69
CA ALA A 166 -7.86 15.89 18.63
C ALA A 166 -6.46 15.50 19.12
N SER A 167 -5.83 16.31 19.99
CA SER A 167 -4.55 16.01 20.61
C SER A 167 -4.66 14.81 21.56
N GLU A 168 -5.70 14.76 22.39
CA GLU A 168 -5.96 13.65 23.29
C GLU A 168 -6.26 12.34 22.56
N ARG A 169 -7.06 12.40 21.49
CA ARG A 169 -7.29 11.23 20.61
C ARG A 169 -5.99 10.69 20.01
N ARG A 170 -5.08 11.58 19.57
CA ARG A 170 -3.76 11.18 19.05
C ARG A 170 -2.85 10.55 20.12
N LYS A 171 -2.92 11.02 21.36
CA LYS A 171 -2.17 10.44 22.50
C LYS A 171 -2.64 9.02 22.81
N ASN A 172 -3.96 8.76 22.69
CA ASN A 172 -4.58 7.47 23.00
C ASN A 172 -4.58 6.48 21.83
N GLN A 173 -4.25 6.92 20.61
CA GLN A 173 -4.07 6.01 19.47
C GLN A 173 -2.63 5.49 19.46
N SER A 174 -2.47 4.18 19.62
CA SER A 174 -1.20 3.49 19.40
C SER A 174 -0.82 3.60 17.91
N SER A 175 -0.03 4.62 17.57
CA SER A 175 0.49 4.78 16.23
C SER A 175 1.62 3.76 16.00
N PRO A 176 1.69 3.09 14.83
CA PRO A 176 2.83 2.24 14.47
C PRO A 176 4.17 2.98 14.47
N THR A 177 4.13 4.32 14.51
CA THR A 177 5.30 5.19 14.58
C THR A 177 5.58 5.72 16.00
N LEU A 178 4.75 5.35 16.99
CA LEU A 178 4.96 5.73 18.37
C LEU A 178 6.28 5.12 18.87
N GLY A 179 7.17 5.96 19.43
CA GLY A 179 8.50 5.52 19.86
C GLY A 179 9.56 5.46 18.77
N ARG A 180 9.27 5.90 17.55
CA ARG A 180 10.28 6.07 16.49
C ARG A 180 10.72 7.52 16.37
N ARG A 181 12.04 7.72 16.31
CA ARG A 181 12.67 9.03 16.08
C ARG A 181 13.16 9.14 14.66
N CYS A 182 13.03 10.33 14.07
CA CYS A 182 13.64 10.62 12.78
C CYS A 182 15.07 11.08 13.03
N VAL A 183 16.02 10.51 12.32
CA VAL A 183 17.44 10.89 12.34
C VAL A 183 17.94 11.06 10.90
N ASN A 184 18.94 11.90 10.72
CA ASN A 184 19.58 12.12 9.43
C ASN A 184 21.10 12.29 9.60
N ASN A 185 21.84 11.99 8.54
CA ASN A 185 23.29 12.21 8.45
C ASN A 185 23.68 13.36 7.49
N GLY A 186 22.72 14.18 7.08
CA GLY A 186 22.88 15.23 6.09
C GLY A 186 22.47 14.82 4.67
N GLU A 187 22.52 13.54 4.32
CA GLU A 187 22.17 13.00 3.00
C GLU A 187 20.92 12.12 3.03
N ILE A 188 20.79 11.33 4.07
CA ILE A 188 19.72 10.31 4.20
C ILE A 188 18.97 10.51 5.52
N GLU A 189 17.64 10.40 5.48
CA GLU A 189 16.84 10.34 6.70
C GLU A 189 16.32 8.92 6.97
N LYS A 190 16.29 8.53 8.25
CA LYS A 190 15.78 7.25 8.73
C LYS A 190 14.84 7.44 9.92
N ARG A 191 13.85 6.56 10.05
CA ARG A 191 13.02 6.45 11.24
C ARG A 191 13.47 5.23 12.04
N ILE A 192 14.03 5.47 13.22
CA ILE A 192 14.60 4.45 14.08
C ILE A 192 13.81 4.34 15.39
N PRO A 193 13.76 3.16 16.04
CA PRO A 193 13.24 3.01 17.38
C PRO A 193 14.02 3.86 18.40
N SER A 194 13.36 4.37 19.43
CA SER A 194 14.00 5.25 20.41
C SER A 194 15.11 4.57 21.21
N ASN A 195 15.08 3.26 21.37
CA ASN A 195 16.09 2.50 22.08
C ASN A 195 17.46 2.41 21.38
N VAL A 196 17.52 2.66 20.07
CA VAL A 196 18.78 2.67 19.31
C VAL A 196 19.23 4.10 18.96
N LEU A 197 18.53 5.12 19.45
CA LEU A 197 18.82 6.53 19.13
C LEU A 197 20.25 6.92 19.52
N THR A 198 20.71 6.53 20.69
CA THR A 198 22.05 6.86 21.22
C THR A 198 23.16 6.31 20.32
N GLU A 199 23.00 5.10 19.78
CA GLU A 199 23.93 4.49 18.84
C GLU A 199 24.04 5.28 17.53
N TYR A 200 22.91 5.78 17.00
CA TYR A 200 22.94 6.60 15.80
C TYR A 200 23.58 7.98 16.04
N LEU A 201 23.32 8.59 17.20
CA LEU A 201 23.93 9.88 17.54
C LEU A 201 25.44 9.77 17.73
N SER A 202 25.95 8.71 18.34
CA SER A 202 27.40 8.46 18.47
C SER A 202 28.08 8.23 17.11
N ASN A 203 27.33 7.76 16.11
CA ASN A 203 27.79 7.58 14.72
C ASN A 203 27.57 8.82 13.84
N GLY A 204 27.42 10.01 14.42
CA GLY A 204 27.36 11.30 13.69
C GLY A 204 25.99 11.62 13.09
N TRP A 205 24.93 10.85 13.37
CA TRP A 205 23.57 11.18 12.96
C TRP A 205 22.96 12.27 13.86
N LYS A 206 22.12 13.10 13.27
CA LYS A 206 21.41 14.17 13.98
C LYS A 206 19.93 13.85 14.09
N THR A 207 19.28 14.29 15.16
CA THR A 207 17.82 14.17 15.28
C THR A 207 17.12 15.14 14.33
N GLY A 208 16.01 14.70 13.74
CA GLY A 208 15.19 15.51 12.83
C GLY A 208 15.19 15.02 11.40
N ARG A 209 14.43 15.72 10.57
CA ARG A 209 14.36 15.46 9.12
C ARG A 209 15.38 16.31 8.37
N LEU A 210 15.74 15.86 7.18
CA LEU A 210 16.49 16.69 6.23
C LEU A 210 15.66 17.93 5.88
N PRO A 211 16.31 19.12 5.74
CA PRO A 211 15.66 20.31 5.23
C PRO A 211 15.06 20.00 3.85
N LYS A 212 13.77 20.25 3.68
CA LYS A 212 13.18 20.17 2.34
C LYS A 212 13.73 21.32 1.52
N GLU A 213 14.35 21.05 0.37
CA GLU A 213 14.63 22.08 -0.62
C GLU A 213 13.33 22.82 -0.92
N ARG A 214 13.31 24.12 -0.65
CA ARG A 214 12.19 24.98 -1.08
C ARG A 214 12.23 25.01 -2.59
N LYS A 215 11.33 24.28 -3.23
CA LYS A 215 11.05 24.45 -4.67
C LYS A 215 10.79 25.93 -4.88
N GLY A 216 11.65 26.56 -5.73
CA GLY A 216 11.79 27.96 -5.94
C GLY A 216 10.46 28.72 -5.93
N GLU A 217 10.46 29.84 -5.25
CA GLU A 217 9.43 30.88 -5.31
C GLU A 217 9.19 31.25 -6.79
N LYS A 218 8.02 30.88 -7.28
CA LYS A 218 7.50 31.53 -8.51
C LYS A 218 7.24 32.99 -8.15
N SER A 219 8.20 33.85 -8.44
CA SER A 219 8.07 35.29 -8.47
C SER A 219 6.97 35.65 -9.47
N GLY A 220 5.80 35.95 -8.96
CA GLY A 220 4.62 36.34 -9.73
C GLY A 220 3.85 37.43 -8.99
N ARG A 221 4.55 38.45 -8.48
CA ARG A 221 3.92 39.73 -8.19
C ARG A 221 3.69 40.45 -9.52
N ARG A 222 2.50 40.30 -10.09
CA ARG A 222 2.01 41.24 -11.09
C ARG A 222 1.72 42.55 -10.39
N ASN A 223 2.53 43.57 -10.67
CA ASN A 223 2.25 44.97 -10.37
C ASN A 223 0.93 45.37 -11.04
N MET A 224 -0.08 45.64 -10.21
CA MET A 224 -1.24 46.42 -10.61
C MET A 224 -0.92 47.89 -10.30
N ALA A 225 -0.28 48.56 -11.25
CA ALA A 225 -0.27 49.99 -11.33
C ALA A 225 -0.18 50.36 -12.83
N GLU A 226 -1.07 51.21 -13.27
CA GLU A 226 -1.24 51.83 -14.59
C GLU A 226 -2.42 51.31 -15.44
N ARG A 227 -3.58 51.86 -15.11
CA ARG A 227 -4.54 52.33 -16.13
C ARG A 227 -5.15 53.63 -15.63
N LYS A 228 -4.61 54.74 -16.17
CA LYS A 228 -5.37 55.97 -16.39
C LYS A 228 -6.30 55.77 -17.61
#